data_142930e22a933ea58399265d37743cc4
#
_entry.id   142930e22a933ea58399265d37743cc4
#
_cell.length_a   1.000
_cell.length_b   1.000
_cell.length_c   1.000
_cell.angle_alpha   90.00
_cell.angle_beta   90.00
_cell.angle_gamma   90.00
#
_symmetry.space_group_name_H-M   'P 1'
#
loop_
_entity.id
_entity.type
_entity.pdbx_description
1 polymer ?
#
loop_
_entity_poly.entity_id
_entity_poly.type
_entity_poly.pdbx_seq_one_letter_code
_entity_poly.pdbx_strand_id
1 'polypeptide(L)'
;MYPKAGKMDTNVRFLVIGILAGVAAAVLVLLILYQAHRWWVYWRYGVPVDHSVLLVEYGRRMTGALDRDTLARLLTGELPGELQAQRATLLLAEQHQLVDADAAGAALPVSHSAVRWVASAGEAQRADDGHLARMIAQGRTDLAWARVWVPLMRGTELHGMWLLGERAEGKLYAPADLSCLTALGRQAAIVLESARYAEQERQTASEIRALYRQVVIAREEERGRLARELHDGVLQDLCAVTRDLRARDAQHEDGLWILSGVVDRAGEVVQSLRAICNDLRPPLLQSDLGSALKALGETLDSRSGAPISVEIAADDLRLSPEAALALFRIVQEALHNAIQHADASEIAVRLTRYPDHLRLTVTDDGCGIQGGADSVRFVAQGHFGVAGMRERASMIGARLDIQTALEYGTVVSVELPC
;
A
#
# COMPACT_ATOMS: atom_id res chain seq x y z
N MET A 1 85.08 5.76 43.47
CA MET A 1 85.67 6.62 42.43
C MET A 1 84.52 7.06 41.50
N TYR A 2 83.94 8.22 41.72
CA TYR A 2 82.84 8.77 40.90
C TYR A 2 83.47 9.55 39.72
N PRO A 3 82.97 9.32 38.47
CA PRO A 3 83.47 10.12 37.36
C PRO A 3 82.93 11.53 37.44
N LYS A 4 83.91 12.53 37.36
CA LYS A 4 83.63 13.94 37.29
C LYS A 4 82.73 14.22 36.05
N ALA A 5 81.48 14.78 36.30
CA ALA A 5 80.66 15.32 35.26
C ALA A 5 81.41 16.38 34.46
N GLY A 6 81.72 16.08 33.19
CA GLY A 6 82.43 17.01 32.29
C GLY A 6 81.63 18.29 32.14
N LYS A 7 82.25 19.43 32.42
CA LYS A 7 81.68 20.73 32.13
C LYS A 7 81.54 20.86 30.63
N MET A 8 80.26 20.87 30.15
CA MET A 8 79.91 21.14 28.77
C MET A 8 80.48 22.49 28.34
N ASP A 9 81.17 22.53 27.23
CA ASP A 9 81.86 23.71 26.70
C ASP A 9 80.85 24.88 26.56
N THR A 10 81.23 26.08 26.99
CA THR A 10 80.40 27.28 27.06
C THR A 10 79.75 27.58 25.66
N ASN A 11 80.52 27.37 24.61
CA ASN A 11 80.05 27.56 23.23
C ASN A 11 78.96 26.59 22.81
N VAL A 12 78.98 25.32 23.26
CA VAL A 12 77.95 24.32 23.01
C VAL A 12 76.67 24.67 23.75
N ARG A 13 76.79 25.26 24.98
CA ARG A 13 75.61 25.74 25.72
C ARG A 13 74.88 26.89 25.00
N PHE A 14 75.64 27.88 24.50
CA PHE A 14 75.03 28.98 23.73
C PHE A 14 74.43 28.52 22.43
N LEU A 15 75.01 27.57 21.75
CA LEU A 15 74.43 26.98 20.53
C LEU A 15 73.14 26.24 20.81
N VAL A 16 73.08 25.41 21.86
CA VAL A 16 71.86 24.68 22.27
C VAL A 16 70.78 25.65 22.72
N ILE A 17 71.06 26.67 23.46
CA ILE A 17 70.12 27.71 23.88
C ILE A 17 69.55 28.45 22.62
N GLY A 18 70.40 28.79 21.68
CA GLY A 18 70.02 29.47 20.45
C GLY A 18 69.06 28.60 19.58
N ILE A 19 69.39 27.31 19.47
CA ILE A 19 68.52 26.37 18.76
C ILE A 19 67.17 26.22 19.49
N LEU A 20 67.14 26.04 20.78
CA LEU A 20 65.89 25.93 21.58
C LEU A 20 65.10 27.22 21.51
N ALA A 21 65.70 28.40 21.56
CA ALA A 21 64.99 29.67 21.38
C ALA A 21 64.41 29.82 19.97
N GLY A 22 65.12 29.38 18.94
CA GLY A 22 64.61 29.33 17.55
C GLY A 22 63.43 28.40 17.38
N VAL A 23 63.49 27.21 17.95
CA VAL A 23 62.39 26.26 17.95
C VAL A 23 61.17 26.81 18.71
N ALA A 24 61.39 27.40 19.89
CA ALA A 24 60.28 28.00 20.66
C ALA A 24 59.68 29.21 19.95
N ALA A 25 60.45 30.04 19.27
CA ALA A 25 59.91 31.12 18.42
C ALA A 25 59.07 30.55 17.21
N ALA A 26 59.54 29.50 16.54
CA ALA A 26 58.82 28.86 15.46
C ALA A 26 57.47 28.24 15.91
N VAL A 27 57.48 27.58 17.08
CA VAL A 27 56.23 27.03 17.68
C VAL A 27 55.28 28.15 18.06
N LEU A 28 55.77 29.27 18.62
CA LEU A 28 54.96 30.44 18.97
C LEU A 28 54.28 31.03 17.70
N VAL A 29 55.01 31.20 16.60
CA VAL A 29 54.50 31.71 15.33
C VAL A 29 53.44 30.75 14.77
N LEU A 30 53.67 29.44 14.81
CA LEU A 30 52.70 28.45 14.40
C LEU A 30 51.41 28.51 15.24
N LEU A 31 51.52 28.68 16.55
CA LEU A 31 50.39 28.86 17.46
C LEU A 31 49.57 30.11 17.14
N ILE A 32 50.28 31.25 16.88
CA ILE A 32 49.62 32.50 16.50
C ILE A 32 48.89 32.35 15.18
N LEU A 33 49.53 31.76 14.19
CA LEU A 33 48.89 31.49 12.88
C LEU A 33 47.69 30.55 13.01
N TYR A 34 47.81 29.51 13.85
CA TYR A 34 46.71 28.59 14.13
C TYR A 34 45.52 29.29 14.80
N GLN A 35 45.79 30.16 15.80
CA GLN A 35 44.74 30.94 16.48
C GLN A 35 44.10 31.96 15.54
N ALA A 36 44.87 32.64 14.73
CA ALA A 36 44.38 33.59 13.74
C ALA A 36 43.53 32.89 12.68
N HIS A 37 43.94 31.71 12.21
CA HIS A 37 43.15 30.88 11.29
C HIS A 37 41.83 30.42 11.93
N ARG A 38 41.85 29.92 13.18
CA ARG A 38 40.64 29.55 13.92
C ARG A 38 39.65 30.70 14.04
N TRP A 39 40.21 31.89 14.44
CA TRP A 39 39.38 33.09 14.58
C TRP A 39 38.77 33.54 13.25
N TRP A 40 39.53 33.46 12.13
CA TRP A 40 39.06 33.77 10.80
C TRP A 40 37.95 32.78 10.33
N VAL A 41 38.13 31.48 10.58
CA VAL A 41 37.11 30.45 10.29
C VAL A 41 35.84 30.74 11.08
N TYR A 42 35.97 31.01 12.38
CA TYR A 42 34.80 31.32 13.23
C TYR A 42 34.10 32.61 12.76
N TRP A 43 34.86 33.64 12.42
CA TRP A 43 34.28 34.90 11.90
C TRP A 43 33.54 34.70 10.57
N ARG A 44 34.05 33.86 9.68
CA ARG A 44 33.50 33.65 8.34
C ARG A 44 32.35 32.65 8.32
N TYR A 45 32.43 31.57 9.05
CA TYR A 45 31.50 30.43 9.00
C TYR A 45 30.67 30.26 10.28
N GLY A 46 30.96 30.99 11.36
CA GLY A 46 30.25 30.88 12.64
C GLY A 46 30.65 29.66 13.45
N VAL A 47 29.77 29.26 14.37
CA VAL A 47 29.95 28.07 15.20
C VAL A 47 29.87 26.82 14.30
N PRO A 48 30.86 25.92 14.36
CA PRO A 48 30.81 24.69 13.61
C PRO A 48 29.66 23.83 14.08
N VAL A 49 28.84 23.35 13.12
CA VAL A 49 27.78 22.41 13.37
C VAL A 49 28.36 21.00 13.48
N ASP A 50 27.86 20.18 14.39
CA ASP A 50 28.29 18.80 14.47
C ASP A 50 27.60 17.97 13.36
N HIS A 51 28.30 17.84 12.23
CA HIS A 51 27.79 17.13 11.05
C HIS A 51 27.51 15.64 11.30
N SER A 52 28.25 15.03 12.26
CA SER A 52 28.06 13.61 12.59
C SER A 52 26.74 13.39 13.31
N VAL A 53 26.39 14.28 14.23
CA VAL A 53 25.12 14.25 14.94
C VAL A 53 23.96 14.50 13.94
N LEU A 54 24.07 15.50 13.07
CA LEU A 54 23.07 15.79 12.06
C LEU A 54 22.82 14.61 11.14
N LEU A 55 23.87 13.99 10.59
CA LEU A 55 23.73 12.86 9.68
C LEU A 55 23.09 11.64 10.34
N VAL A 56 23.47 11.32 11.57
CA VAL A 56 22.93 10.17 12.28
C VAL A 56 21.48 10.42 12.73
N GLU A 57 21.23 11.55 13.39
CA GLU A 57 19.92 11.87 13.95
C GLU A 57 18.87 12.07 12.84
N TYR A 58 19.16 12.99 11.91
CA TYR A 58 18.20 13.30 10.83
C TYR A 58 18.15 12.21 9.78
N GLY A 59 19.26 11.51 9.55
CA GLY A 59 19.27 10.34 8.70
C GLY A 59 18.30 9.26 9.19
N ARG A 60 18.33 8.97 10.50
CA ARG A 60 17.40 8.03 11.13
C ARG A 60 15.95 8.53 11.06
N ARG A 61 15.72 9.81 11.35
CA ARG A 61 14.38 10.43 11.32
C ARG A 61 13.78 10.43 9.91
N MET A 62 14.58 10.72 8.88
CA MET A 62 14.17 10.62 7.47
C MET A 62 13.79 9.19 7.08
N THR A 63 14.57 8.19 7.52
CA THR A 63 14.25 6.77 7.23
C THR A 63 12.94 6.34 7.89
N GLY A 64 12.56 6.95 9.01
CA GLY A 64 11.26 6.77 9.66
C GLY A 64 10.11 7.57 9.05
N ALA A 65 10.40 8.55 8.18
CA ALA A 65 9.39 9.32 7.47
C ALA A 65 8.84 8.49 6.31
N LEU A 66 7.63 7.93 6.49
CA LEU A 66 6.98 7.08 5.49
C LEU A 66 6.19 7.88 4.44
N ASP A 67 6.09 9.19 4.58
CA ASP A 67 5.32 10.06 3.71
C ASP A 67 6.08 11.36 3.33
N ARG A 68 5.64 11.96 2.21
CA ARG A 68 6.16 13.19 1.63
C ARG A 68 6.05 14.37 2.60
N ASP A 69 4.95 14.49 3.31
CA ASP A 69 4.64 15.66 4.17
C ASP A 69 5.50 15.66 5.43
N THR A 70 5.76 14.49 6.00
CA THR A 70 6.66 14.35 7.14
C THR A 70 8.10 14.70 6.76
N LEU A 71 8.57 14.27 5.59
CA LEU A 71 9.89 14.64 5.08
C LEU A 71 9.98 16.15 4.80
N ALA A 72 8.96 16.74 4.18
CA ALA A 72 8.90 18.18 3.93
C ALA A 72 9.03 18.97 5.25
N ARG A 73 8.26 18.63 6.27
CA ARG A 73 8.36 19.28 7.61
C ARG A 73 9.73 19.15 8.24
N LEU A 74 10.41 18.01 8.09
CA LEU A 74 11.78 17.84 8.58
C LEU A 74 12.75 18.77 7.86
N LEU A 75 12.68 18.84 6.52
CA LEU A 75 13.62 19.61 5.70
C LEU A 75 13.33 21.11 5.70
N THR A 76 12.08 21.54 5.86
CA THR A 76 11.71 22.97 5.84
C THR A 76 11.49 23.56 7.21
N GLY A 77 11.17 22.75 8.23
CA GLY A 77 10.87 23.22 9.59
C GLY A 77 11.98 22.98 10.61
N GLU A 78 12.34 21.72 10.83
CA GLU A 78 13.22 21.37 11.95
C GLU A 78 14.72 21.53 11.62
N LEU A 79 15.16 20.95 10.53
CA LEU A 79 16.59 20.91 10.16
C LEU A 79 17.21 22.27 9.85
N PRO A 80 16.48 23.26 9.26
CA PRO A 80 17.00 24.62 9.11
C PRO A 80 17.37 25.29 10.41
N GLY A 81 16.66 25.02 11.51
CA GLY A 81 16.98 25.53 12.84
C GLY A 81 18.36 25.09 13.31
N GLU A 82 18.70 23.82 13.17
CA GLU A 82 20.01 23.26 13.53
C GLU A 82 21.14 23.81 12.64
N LEU A 83 20.82 24.10 11.39
CA LEU A 83 21.75 24.70 10.43
C LEU A 83 21.85 26.23 10.59
N GLN A 84 21.05 26.80 11.47
CA GLN A 84 20.91 28.26 11.64
C GLN A 84 20.46 28.97 10.35
N ALA A 85 19.75 28.29 9.45
CA ALA A 85 19.19 28.85 8.24
C ALA A 85 17.88 29.58 8.54
N GLN A 86 17.76 30.82 8.06
CA GLN A 86 16.58 31.65 8.32
C GLN A 86 15.34 31.18 7.55
N ARG A 87 15.54 30.50 6.43
CA ARG A 87 14.48 30.00 5.56
C ARG A 87 14.91 28.74 4.84
N ALA A 88 13.97 27.81 4.64
CA ALA A 88 14.16 26.67 3.77
C ALA A 88 12.88 26.40 2.97
N THR A 89 13.04 25.82 1.80
CA THR A 89 11.93 25.39 0.93
C THR A 89 12.32 24.11 0.22
N LEU A 90 11.38 23.20 0.12
CA LEU A 90 11.54 21.94 -0.59
C LEU A 90 10.75 21.99 -1.90
N LEU A 91 11.42 21.91 -3.02
CA LEU A 91 10.82 21.77 -4.34
C LEU A 91 10.87 20.31 -4.75
N LEU A 92 9.74 19.74 -5.10
CA LEU A 92 9.61 18.33 -5.50
C LEU A 92 9.43 18.21 -7.00
N ALA A 93 10.08 17.23 -7.60
CA ALA A 93 10.01 17.01 -9.05
C ALA A 93 8.66 16.34 -9.40
N GLU A 94 7.82 17.07 -10.13
CA GLU A 94 6.57 16.59 -10.70
C GLU A 94 6.59 16.78 -12.22
N GLN A 95 6.53 15.69 -12.97
CA GLN A 95 6.64 15.70 -14.44
C GLN A 95 7.88 16.45 -14.92
N HIS A 96 7.77 17.70 -15.33
CA HIS A 96 8.85 18.53 -15.90
C HIS A 96 9.08 19.80 -15.09
N GLN A 97 8.53 19.89 -13.89
CA GLN A 97 8.60 21.06 -13.01
C GLN A 97 9.01 20.63 -11.59
N LEU A 98 9.65 21.55 -10.90
CA LEU A 98 9.85 21.50 -9.46
C LEU A 98 8.76 22.34 -8.81
N VAL A 99 7.91 21.72 -7.99
CA VAL A 99 6.77 22.37 -7.32
C VAL A 99 7.07 22.46 -5.84
N ASP A 100 6.73 23.59 -5.21
CA ASP A 100 6.89 23.78 -3.78
C ASP A 100 6.04 22.77 -2.99
N ALA A 101 6.67 22.07 -2.05
CA ALA A 101 5.99 21.08 -1.20
C ALA A 101 4.91 21.70 -0.32
N ASP A 102 5.07 22.97 0.08
CA ASP A 102 4.14 23.72 0.93
C ASP A 102 3.04 24.46 0.13
N ALA A 103 2.88 24.15 -1.15
CA ALA A 103 1.88 24.74 -2.04
C ALA A 103 1.93 26.28 -2.16
N ALA A 104 3.03 26.92 -1.77
CA ALA A 104 3.19 28.39 -1.80
C ALA A 104 3.44 28.99 -3.21
N GLY A 105 3.26 28.20 -4.27
CA GLY A 105 3.11 28.73 -5.62
C GLY A 105 4.37 28.89 -6.47
N ALA A 106 5.54 28.45 -6.04
CA ALA A 106 6.76 28.52 -6.85
C ALA A 106 6.95 27.25 -7.68
N ALA A 107 6.53 27.25 -8.94
CA ALA A 107 6.91 26.20 -9.88
C ALA A 107 8.15 26.60 -10.68
N LEU A 108 9.18 25.74 -10.71
CA LEU A 108 10.42 25.98 -11.45
C LEU A 108 10.61 24.86 -12.48
N PRO A 109 10.77 25.17 -13.79
CA PRO A 109 11.02 24.12 -14.77
C PRO A 109 12.29 23.35 -14.46
N VAL A 110 12.28 22.03 -14.57
CA VAL A 110 13.49 21.18 -14.45
C VAL A 110 14.54 21.58 -15.49
N SER A 111 14.11 22.11 -16.64
CA SER A 111 14.98 22.63 -17.70
C SER A 111 15.69 23.94 -17.35
N HIS A 112 15.34 24.60 -16.24
CA HIS A 112 15.97 25.84 -15.82
C HIS A 112 17.47 25.67 -15.63
N SER A 113 18.28 26.64 -16.10
CA SER A 113 19.74 26.54 -16.13
C SER A 113 20.36 26.26 -14.76
N ALA A 114 19.87 26.91 -13.69
CA ALA A 114 20.33 26.71 -12.33
C ALA A 114 20.05 25.27 -11.82
N VAL A 115 18.84 24.75 -12.09
CA VAL A 115 18.46 23.38 -11.71
C VAL A 115 19.35 22.36 -12.40
N ARG A 116 19.50 22.49 -13.72
CA ARG A 116 20.35 21.60 -14.52
C ARG A 116 21.80 21.62 -14.05
N TRP A 117 22.32 22.80 -13.76
CA TRP A 117 23.69 22.96 -13.31
C TRP A 117 23.93 22.28 -11.96
N VAL A 118 23.04 22.52 -10.97
CA VAL A 118 23.12 21.88 -9.64
C VAL A 118 22.91 20.38 -9.73
N ALA A 119 21.94 19.92 -10.51
CA ALA A 119 21.67 18.50 -10.73
C ALA A 119 22.88 17.79 -11.40
N SER A 120 23.54 18.43 -12.39
CA SER A 120 24.72 17.87 -13.04
C SER A 120 25.93 17.77 -12.10
N ALA A 121 26.05 18.68 -11.12
CA ALA A 121 27.07 18.62 -10.09
C ALA A 121 26.80 17.47 -9.10
N GLY A 122 25.54 17.12 -8.87
CA GLY A 122 25.14 16.04 -7.93
C GLY A 122 25.46 16.34 -6.46
N GLU A 123 25.81 17.58 -6.14
CA GLU A 123 26.23 18.05 -4.83
C GLU A 123 25.63 19.39 -4.49
N ALA A 124 25.52 19.71 -3.21
CA ALA A 124 25.05 21.00 -2.72
C ALA A 124 25.94 22.14 -3.24
N GLN A 125 25.33 23.20 -3.75
CA GLN A 125 26.01 24.34 -4.36
C GLN A 125 25.62 25.65 -3.68
N ARG A 126 26.61 26.54 -3.49
CA ARG A 126 26.35 27.89 -2.97
C ARG A 126 25.98 28.85 -4.10
N ALA A 127 24.95 29.64 -3.88
CA ALA A 127 24.51 30.66 -4.84
C ALA A 127 25.37 31.94 -4.84
N ASP A 128 26.23 32.11 -3.83
CA ASP A 128 27.16 33.24 -3.71
C ASP A 128 28.39 33.12 -4.63
N ASP A 129 28.64 31.98 -5.25
CA ASP A 129 29.75 31.76 -6.18
C ASP A 129 29.55 32.40 -7.58
N GLY A 130 28.81 33.48 -7.70
CA GLY A 130 28.70 34.32 -8.86
C GLY A 130 28.09 33.69 -10.13
N HIS A 131 28.26 32.40 -10.35
CA HIS A 131 27.73 31.69 -11.53
C HIS A 131 26.26 31.27 -11.31
N LEU A 132 25.98 30.56 -10.20
CA LEU A 132 24.63 30.14 -9.85
C LEU A 132 23.74 31.35 -9.57
N ALA A 133 24.24 32.39 -8.89
CA ALA A 133 23.51 33.62 -8.62
C ALA A 133 23.05 34.32 -9.94
N ARG A 134 23.91 34.35 -10.97
CA ARG A 134 23.54 34.89 -12.28
C ARG A 134 22.49 34.07 -13.00
N MET A 135 22.56 32.74 -12.91
CA MET A 135 21.54 31.85 -13.50
C MET A 135 20.17 32.02 -12.82
N ILE A 136 20.14 32.20 -11.51
CA ILE A 136 18.91 32.46 -10.75
C ILE A 136 18.33 33.81 -11.14
N ALA A 137 19.14 34.83 -11.19
CA ALA A 137 18.69 36.22 -11.54
C ALA A 137 18.11 36.34 -12.97
N GLN A 138 18.53 35.48 -13.90
CA GLN A 138 18.06 35.50 -15.29
C GLN A 138 16.61 34.97 -15.46
N GLY A 139 16.07 34.29 -14.45
CA GLY A 139 14.76 33.68 -14.61
C GLY A 139 13.78 33.83 -13.44
N ARG A 140 14.26 33.95 -12.20
CA ARG A 140 13.43 33.87 -10.98
C ARG A 140 14.00 34.69 -9.83
N THR A 141 13.63 35.96 -9.74
CA THR A 141 14.03 36.84 -8.64
C THR A 141 13.44 36.44 -7.28
N ASP A 142 12.32 35.72 -7.28
CA ASP A 142 11.68 35.18 -6.08
C ASP A 142 12.50 34.11 -5.35
N LEU A 143 13.49 33.49 -5.99
CA LEU A 143 14.40 32.51 -5.41
C LEU A 143 15.78 33.11 -5.05
N ALA A 144 15.98 34.41 -5.23
CA ALA A 144 17.24 35.11 -4.94
C ALA A 144 17.65 35.08 -3.44
N TRP A 145 16.72 34.72 -2.56
CA TRP A 145 16.98 34.52 -1.14
C TRP A 145 17.77 33.22 -0.84
N ALA A 146 17.71 32.22 -1.73
CA ALA A 146 18.35 30.92 -1.52
C ALA A 146 19.87 31.03 -1.68
N ARG A 147 20.62 30.71 -0.63
CA ARG A 147 22.08 30.73 -0.58
C ARG A 147 22.70 29.38 -0.87
N VAL A 148 21.98 28.29 -0.60
CA VAL A 148 22.43 26.92 -0.91
C VAL A 148 21.32 26.16 -1.61
N TRP A 149 21.67 25.46 -2.68
CA TRP A 149 20.83 24.60 -3.46
C TRP A 149 21.33 23.16 -3.32
N VAL A 150 20.50 22.28 -2.75
CA VAL A 150 20.82 20.89 -2.50
C VAL A 150 19.98 20.01 -3.43
N PRO A 151 20.60 19.33 -4.40
CA PRO A 151 19.85 18.45 -5.28
C PRO A 151 19.52 17.15 -4.56
N LEU A 152 18.25 16.72 -4.65
CA LEU A 152 17.80 15.43 -4.14
C LEU A 152 17.93 14.39 -5.26
N MET A 153 19.12 13.82 -5.37
CA MET A 153 19.50 12.92 -6.46
C MET A 153 19.52 11.47 -6.02
N ARG A 154 19.01 10.58 -6.87
CA ARG A 154 19.26 9.14 -6.81
C ARG A 154 19.80 8.66 -8.17
N GLY A 155 21.07 8.28 -8.18
CA GLY A 155 21.78 8.05 -9.43
C GLY A 155 21.79 9.31 -10.31
N THR A 156 21.18 9.26 -11.46
CA THR A 156 21.06 10.40 -12.40
C THR A 156 19.69 11.11 -12.33
N GLU A 157 18.75 10.59 -11.55
CA GLU A 157 17.39 11.12 -11.46
C GLU A 157 17.28 12.19 -10.36
N LEU A 158 16.67 13.32 -10.72
CA LEU A 158 16.38 14.41 -9.79
C LEU A 158 14.96 14.25 -9.23
N HIS A 159 14.84 14.00 -7.93
CA HIS A 159 13.57 13.88 -7.22
C HIS A 159 13.08 15.19 -6.62
N GLY A 160 13.96 16.16 -6.47
CA GLY A 160 13.63 17.47 -5.91
C GLY A 160 14.84 18.37 -5.72
N MET A 161 14.60 19.56 -5.17
CA MET A 161 15.62 20.53 -4.84
C MET A 161 15.32 21.12 -3.46
N TRP A 162 16.24 21.02 -2.54
CA TRP A 162 16.12 21.62 -1.22
C TRP A 162 16.91 22.93 -1.21
N LEU A 163 16.21 24.03 -0.94
CA LEU A 163 16.74 25.38 -0.94
C LEU A 163 16.91 25.89 0.50
N LEU A 164 18.07 26.40 0.83
CA LEU A 164 18.38 26.99 2.12
C LEU A 164 18.75 28.46 1.97
N GLY A 165 18.21 29.28 2.83
CA GLY A 165 18.45 30.71 2.89
C GLY A 165 19.76 31.09 3.60
N GLU A 166 19.87 32.36 3.92
CA GLU A 166 20.99 32.92 4.67
C GLU A 166 21.06 32.30 6.07
N ARG A 167 22.32 32.08 6.58
CA ARG A 167 22.51 31.69 7.97
C ARG A 167 22.37 32.91 8.87
N ALA A 168 22.07 32.66 10.14
CA ALA A 168 22.07 33.69 11.17
C ALA A 168 23.37 34.49 11.15
N GLU A 169 23.30 35.78 11.46
CA GLU A 169 24.43 36.72 11.45
C GLU A 169 25.17 36.85 10.10
N GLY A 170 24.56 36.48 8.97
CA GLY A 170 25.18 36.59 7.64
C GLY A 170 26.37 35.65 7.40
N LYS A 171 26.49 34.58 8.17
CA LYS A 171 27.59 33.60 8.06
C LYS A 171 27.42 32.73 6.80
N LEU A 172 28.56 32.32 6.22
CA LEU A 172 28.54 31.41 5.06
C LEU A 172 28.46 29.97 5.48
N TYR A 173 27.93 29.13 4.57
CA TYR A 173 28.01 27.67 4.71
C TYR A 173 29.44 27.20 4.41
N ALA A 174 30.04 26.44 5.33
CA ALA A 174 31.37 25.88 5.13
C ALA A 174 31.32 24.73 4.10
N PRO A 175 32.45 24.36 3.49
CA PRO A 175 32.52 23.20 2.60
C PRO A 175 32.05 21.89 3.26
N ALA A 176 32.32 21.72 4.56
CA ALA A 176 31.83 20.56 5.32
C ALA A 176 30.30 20.57 5.49
N ASP A 177 29.66 21.74 5.61
CA ASP A 177 28.21 21.87 5.62
C ASP A 177 27.60 21.39 4.29
N LEU A 178 28.18 21.78 3.15
CA LEU A 178 27.74 21.36 1.83
C LEU A 178 27.84 19.84 1.63
N SER A 179 28.90 19.24 2.11
CA SER A 179 29.07 17.78 2.06
C SER A 179 28.01 17.07 2.91
N CYS A 180 27.73 17.57 4.12
CA CYS A 180 26.68 17.07 4.99
C CYS A 180 25.30 17.22 4.33
N LEU A 181 24.97 18.40 3.78
CA LEU A 181 23.74 18.69 3.08
C LEU A 181 23.56 17.79 1.86
N THR A 182 24.63 17.53 1.11
CA THR A 182 24.62 16.59 -0.02
C THR A 182 24.24 15.18 0.42
N ALA A 183 24.83 14.71 1.53
CA ALA A 183 24.50 13.39 2.07
C ALA A 183 23.05 13.29 2.54
N LEU A 184 22.55 14.30 3.25
CA LEU A 184 21.14 14.38 3.65
C LEU A 184 20.20 14.48 2.44
N GLY A 185 20.59 15.24 1.41
CA GLY A 185 19.82 15.34 0.17
C GLY A 185 19.69 14.00 -0.57
N ARG A 186 20.76 13.21 -0.63
CA ARG A 186 20.71 11.86 -1.21
C ARG A 186 19.80 10.93 -0.40
N GLN A 187 19.84 11.04 0.93
CA GLN A 187 18.96 10.25 1.79
C GLN A 187 17.50 10.67 1.65
N ALA A 188 17.22 11.96 1.58
CA ALA A 188 15.87 12.47 1.30
C ALA A 188 15.33 11.99 -0.06
N ALA A 189 16.17 11.92 -1.10
CA ALA A 189 15.79 11.39 -2.40
C ALA A 189 15.32 9.93 -2.34
N ILE A 190 15.99 9.08 -1.55
CA ILE A 190 15.61 7.68 -1.34
C ILE A 190 14.23 7.59 -0.69
N VAL A 191 13.97 8.43 0.32
CA VAL A 191 12.67 8.46 1.01
C VAL A 191 11.56 8.92 0.08
N LEU A 192 11.79 9.98 -0.71
CA LEU A 192 10.84 10.47 -1.69
C LEU A 192 10.47 9.43 -2.73
N GLU A 193 11.45 8.73 -3.24
CA GLU A 193 11.22 7.66 -4.22
C GLU A 193 10.42 6.51 -3.59
N SER A 194 10.78 6.07 -2.38
CA SER A 194 10.05 5.03 -1.65
C SER A 194 8.61 5.43 -1.37
N ALA A 195 8.37 6.67 -0.95
CA ALA A 195 7.03 7.21 -0.73
C ALA A 195 6.21 7.26 -2.04
N ARG A 196 6.84 7.64 -3.16
CA ARG A 196 6.20 7.65 -4.49
C ARG A 196 5.80 6.24 -4.93
N TYR A 197 6.67 5.25 -4.77
CA TYR A 197 6.32 3.86 -5.10
C TYR A 197 5.19 3.33 -4.23
N ALA A 198 5.23 3.59 -2.92
CA ALA A 198 4.17 3.17 -2.01
C ALA A 198 2.81 3.79 -2.36
N GLU A 199 2.78 5.06 -2.75
CA GLU A 199 1.56 5.74 -3.18
C GLU A 199 1.04 5.19 -4.52
N GLN A 200 1.92 4.96 -5.49
CA GLN A 200 1.57 4.36 -6.78
C GLN A 200 1.01 2.94 -6.60
N GLU A 201 1.60 2.16 -5.71
CA GLU A 201 1.13 0.80 -5.39
C GLU A 201 -0.27 0.84 -4.75
N ARG A 202 -0.51 1.76 -3.81
CA ARG A 202 -1.84 1.98 -3.21
C ARG A 202 -2.88 2.39 -4.25
N GLN A 203 -2.53 3.31 -5.15
CA GLN A 203 -3.42 3.76 -6.21
C GLN A 203 -3.77 2.62 -7.16
N THR A 204 -2.77 1.88 -7.65
CA THR A 204 -2.98 0.71 -8.51
C THR A 204 -3.85 -0.35 -7.83
N ALA A 205 -3.60 -0.63 -6.55
CA ALA A 205 -4.42 -1.56 -5.78
C ALA A 205 -5.88 -1.08 -5.64
N SER A 206 -6.09 0.23 -5.48
CA SER A 206 -7.43 0.84 -5.42
C SER A 206 -8.16 0.71 -6.76
N GLU A 207 -7.49 0.99 -7.86
CA GLU A 207 -8.05 0.86 -9.23
C GLU A 207 -8.42 -0.60 -9.54
N ILE A 208 -7.56 -1.55 -9.21
CA ILE A 208 -7.85 -2.98 -9.38
C ILE A 208 -9.07 -3.39 -8.57
N ARG A 209 -9.20 -2.93 -7.31
CA ARG A 209 -10.39 -3.20 -6.49
C ARG A 209 -11.66 -2.61 -7.11
N ALA A 210 -11.60 -1.40 -7.63
CA ALA A 210 -12.75 -0.76 -8.28
C ALA A 210 -13.20 -1.52 -9.54
N LEU A 211 -12.27 -1.93 -10.38
CA LEU A 211 -12.55 -2.74 -11.57
C LEU A 211 -13.12 -4.11 -11.19
N TYR A 212 -12.57 -4.76 -10.18
CA TYR A 212 -13.07 -6.05 -9.71
C TYR A 212 -14.51 -5.95 -9.19
N ARG A 213 -14.83 -4.88 -8.45
CA ARG A 213 -16.21 -4.59 -8.01
C ARG A 213 -17.18 -4.50 -9.17
N GLN A 214 -16.81 -3.79 -10.24
CA GLN A 214 -17.63 -3.69 -11.46
C GLN A 214 -17.87 -5.07 -12.10
N VAL A 215 -16.83 -5.90 -12.17
CA VAL A 215 -16.96 -7.27 -12.71
C VAL A 215 -17.93 -8.13 -11.87
N VAL A 216 -17.85 -8.04 -10.54
CA VAL A 216 -18.74 -8.78 -9.63
C VAL A 216 -20.20 -8.34 -9.84
N ILE A 217 -20.45 -7.03 -9.90
CA ILE A 217 -21.80 -6.48 -10.14
C ILE A 217 -22.33 -6.93 -11.51
N ALA A 218 -21.56 -6.74 -12.58
CA ALA A 218 -21.96 -7.12 -13.94
C ALA A 218 -22.25 -8.62 -14.05
N ARG A 219 -21.45 -9.46 -13.38
CA ARG A 219 -21.69 -10.91 -13.36
C ARG A 219 -22.97 -11.27 -12.64
N GLU A 220 -23.32 -10.58 -11.56
CA GLU A 220 -24.55 -10.84 -10.82
C GLU A 220 -25.79 -10.35 -11.58
N GLU A 221 -25.70 -9.21 -12.25
CA GLU A 221 -26.75 -8.71 -13.15
C GLU A 221 -27.01 -9.68 -14.31
N GLU A 222 -25.95 -10.19 -14.94
CA GLU A 222 -26.03 -11.16 -16.02
C GLU A 222 -26.64 -12.48 -15.56
N ARG A 223 -26.22 -13.00 -14.38
CA ARG A 223 -26.88 -14.17 -13.78
C ARG A 223 -28.35 -13.95 -13.54
N GLY A 224 -28.73 -12.77 -13.02
CA GLY A 224 -30.12 -12.41 -12.82
C GLY A 224 -30.90 -12.30 -14.13
N ARG A 225 -30.30 -11.84 -15.21
CA ARG A 225 -30.89 -11.77 -16.56
C ARG A 225 -31.11 -13.17 -17.13
N LEU A 226 -30.06 -13.99 -17.10
CA LEU A 226 -30.12 -15.37 -17.60
C LEU A 226 -31.17 -16.22 -16.84
N ALA A 227 -31.25 -16.07 -15.52
CA ALA A 227 -32.24 -16.77 -14.72
C ALA A 227 -33.69 -16.43 -15.16
N ARG A 228 -33.93 -15.14 -15.42
CA ARG A 228 -35.28 -14.70 -15.92
C ARG A 228 -35.56 -15.23 -17.32
N GLU A 229 -34.62 -15.12 -18.25
CA GLU A 229 -34.78 -15.60 -19.62
C GLU A 229 -35.06 -17.12 -19.68
N LEU A 230 -34.31 -17.90 -18.87
CA LEU A 230 -34.52 -19.33 -18.77
C LEU A 230 -35.86 -19.66 -18.12
N HIS A 231 -36.28 -18.95 -17.08
CA HIS A 231 -37.51 -19.18 -16.37
C HIS A 231 -38.74 -18.80 -17.22
N ASP A 232 -38.71 -17.60 -17.84
CA ASP A 232 -39.89 -17.04 -18.53
C ASP A 232 -40.05 -17.59 -19.97
N GLY A 233 -38.96 -18.04 -20.58
CA GLY A 233 -38.97 -18.67 -21.90
C GLY A 233 -38.98 -20.21 -21.81
N VAL A 234 -37.75 -20.76 -21.74
CA VAL A 234 -37.55 -22.21 -21.95
C VAL A 234 -38.28 -23.08 -20.92
N LEU A 235 -38.30 -22.67 -19.65
CA LEU A 235 -38.93 -23.46 -18.59
C LEU A 235 -40.46 -23.46 -18.71
N GLN A 236 -41.06 -22.31 -19.02
CA GLN A 236 -42.52 -22.20 -19.20
C GLN A 236 -43.00 -23.02 -20.42
N ASP A 237 -42.26 -22.92 -21.53
CA ASP A 237 -42.57 -23.68 -22.75
C ASP A 237 -42.48 -25.19 -22.52
N LEU A 238 -41.41 -25.65 -21.86
CA LEU A 238 -41.24 -27.06 -21.52
C LEU A 238 -42.30 -27.56 -20.53
N CYS A 239 -42.68 -26.75 -19.55
CA CYS A 239 -43.78 -27.10 -18.64
C CYS A 239 -45.10 -27.20 -19.35
N ALA A 240 -45.40 -26.33 -20.36
CA ALA A 240 -46.60 -26.40 -21.17
C ALA A 240 -46.62 -27.68 -22.02
N VAL A 241 -45.53 -27.96 -22.76
CA VAL A 241 -45.40 -29.18 -23.58
C VAL A 241 -45.51 -30.44 -22.73
N THR A 242 -44.87 -30.48 -21.57
CA THR A 242 -44.94 -31.64 -20.66
C THR A 242 -46.34 -31.84 -20.12
N ARG A 243 -47.10 -30.78 -19.85
CA ARG A 243 -48.50 -30.82 -19.40
C ARG A 243 -49.41 -31.36 -20.50
N ASP A 244 -49.20 -30.86 -21.72
CA ASP A 244 -50.02 -31.29 -22.89
C ASP A 244 -49.76 -32.76 -23.23
N LEU A 245 -48.52 -33.22 -23.14
CA LEU A 245 -48.17 -34.63 -23.33
C LEU A 245 -48.79 -35.51 -22.26
N ARG A 246 -48.73 -35.13 -20.96
CA ARG A 246 -49.39 -35.88 -19.88
C ARG A 246 -50.89 -35.95 -20.03
N ALA A 247 -51.54 -34.86 -20.47
CA ALA A 247 -53.01 -34.86 -20.73
C ALA A 247 -53.42 -35.80 -21.85
N ARG A 248 -52.59 -35.96 -22.90
CA ARG A 248 -52.79 -36.88 -23.99
C ARG A 248 -52.52 -38.31 -23.60
N ASP A 249 -51.50 -38.59 -22.84
CA ASP A 249 -51.18 -39.94 -22.32
C ASP A 249 -52.34 -40.49 -21.46
N ALA A 250 -52.91 -39.63 -20.61
CA ALA A 250 -54.07 -40.01 -19.76
C ALA A 250 -55.38 -40.29 -20.50
N GLN A 251 -55.51 -39.93 -21.78
CA GLN A 251 -56.69 -40.08 -22.59
C GLN A 251 -56.68 -41.37 -23.47
N HIS A 252 -55.55 -42.08 -23.54
CA HIS A 252 -55.38 -43.27 -24.37
C HIS A 252 -55.17 -44.51 -23.48
N GLU A 253 -56.23 -45.36 -23.39
CA GLU A 253 -56.15 -46.63 -22.63
C GLU A 253 -55.24 -47.67 -23.28
N ASP A 254 -54.87 -47.53 -24.55
CA ASP A 254 -53.98 -48.44 -25.27
C ASP A 254 -52.53 -47.92 -25.24
N GLY A 255 -51.84 -48.33 -24.23
CA GLY A 255 -50.44 -48.12 -23.87
C GLY A 255 -49.42 -47.80 -24.96
N LEU A 256 -49.26 -46.58 -25.27
CA LEU A 256 -48.04 -46.10 -25.91
C LEU A 256 -46.99 -45.85 -24.82
N TRP A 257 -46.42 -46.95 -24.27
CA TRP A 257 -45.27 -46.91 -23.32
C TRP A 257 -44.11 -46.03 -23.83
N ILE A 258 -44.05 -45.74 -25.13
CA ILE A 258 -43.08 -44.79 -25.74
C ILE A 258 -43.39 -43.36 -25.33
N LEU A 259 -44.66 -42.96 -25.18
CA LEU A 259 -45.02 -41.60 -24.75
C LEU A 259 -44.73 -41.37 -23.28
N SER A 260 -44.94 -42.34 -22.41
CA SER A 260 -44.60 -42.22 -20.99
C SER A 260 -43.09 -41.98 -20.77
N GLY A 261 -42.22 -42.66 -21.50
CA GLY A 261 -40.76 -42.45 -21.44
C GLY A 261 -40.32 -41.06 -21.95
N VAL A 262 -41.05 -40.47 -22.92
CA VAL A 262 -40.79 -39.10 -23.38
C VAL A 262 -41.26 -38.08 -22.35
N VAL A 263 -42.38 -38.30 -21.70
CA VAL A 263 -42.94 -37.44 -20.66
C VAL A 263 -42.03 -37.42 -19.42
N ASP A 264 -41.52 -38.59 -19.04
CA ASP A 264 -40.61 -38.69 -17.91
C ASP A 264 -39.28 -37.96 -18.18
N ARG A 265 -38.68 -38.14 -19.37
CA ARG A 265 -37.48 -37.39 -19.76
C ARG A 265 -37.72 -35.90 -19.86
N ALA A 266 -38.84 -35.44 -20.36
CA ALA A 266 -39.20 -34.03 -20.38
C ALA A 266 -39.31 -33.47 -18.95
N GLY A 267 -39.88 -34.27 -18.03
CA GLY A 267 -39.92 -33.97 -16.60
C GLY A 267 -38.52 -33.81 -15.98
N GLU A 268 -37.61 -34.72 -16.31
CA GLU A 268 -36.20 -34.63 -15.86
C GLU A 268 -35.49 -33.37 -16.36
N VAL A 269 -35.71 -32.99 -17.62
CA VAL A 269 -35.14 -31.76 -18.21
C VAL A 269 -35.73 -30.53 -17.53
N VAL A 270 -37.03 -30.50 -17.23
CA VAL A 270 -37.68 -29.41 -16.48
C VAL A 270 -37.08 -29.28 -15.09
N GLN A 271 -36.84 -30.39 -14.39
CA GLN A 271 -36.20 -30.38 -13.08
C GLN A 271 -34.73 -29.88 -13.14
N SER A 272 -33.99 -30.31 -14.15
CA SER A 272 -32.61 -29.87 -14.37
C SER A 272 -32.55 -28.36 -14.67
N LEU A 273 -33.45 -27.83 -15.49
CA LEU A 273 -33.54 -26.41 -15.77
C LEU A 273 -33.93 -25.59 -14.52
N ARG A 274 -34.86 -26.09 -13.70
CA ARG A 274 -35.21 -25.46 -12.43
C ARG A 274 -34.00 -25.38 -11.49
N ALA A 275 -33.24 -26.45 -11.43
CA ALA A 275 -32.00 -26.46 -10.62
C ALA A 275 -31.00 -25.39 -11.12
N ILE A 276 -30.83 -25.25 -12.44
CA ILE A 276 -29.99 -24.21 -13.04
C ILE A 276 -30.51 -22.79 -12.72
N CYS A 277 -31.83 -22.57 -12.88
CA CYS A 277 -32.43 -21.27 -12.54
C CYS A 277 -32.26 -20.92 -11.06
N ASN A 278 -32.44 -21.91 -10.18
CA ASN A 278 -32.21 -21.73 -8.73
C ASN A 278 -30.75 -21.42 -8.42
N ASP A 279 -29.78 -22.00 -9.12
CA ASP A 279 -28.36 -21.74 -8.97
C ASP A 279 -27.99 -20.32 -9.48
N LEU A 280 -28.62 -19.87 -10.56
CA LEU A 280 -28.45 -18.54 -11.11
C LEU A 280 -29.09 -17.45 -10.24
N ARG A 281 -30.32 -17.67 -9.74
CA ARG A 281 -31.03 -16.74 -8.84
C ARG A 281 -32.06 -17.50 -7.98
N PRO A 282 -31.74 -17.77 -6.70
CA PRO A 282 -32.63 -18.51 -5.82
C PRO A 282 -33.95 -17.74 -5.61
N PRO A 283 -35.13 -18.30 -6.03
CA PRO A 283 -36.42 -17.62 -5.85
C PRO A 283 -36.76 -17.46 -4.35
N LEU A 284 -36.27 -18.35 -3.49
CA LEU A 284 -36.52 -18.31 -2.06
C LEU A 284 -35.85 -17.12 -1.34
N LEU A 285 -34.83 -16.47 -1.94
CA LEU A 285 -34.24 -15.25 -1.39
C LEU A 285 -35.21 -14.06 -1.31
N GLN A 286 -36.30 -14.08 -2.09
CA GLN A 286 -37.35 -13.05 -2.03
C GLN A 286 -38.22 -13.19 -0.78
N SER A 287 -38.27 -14.38 -0.16
CA SER A 287 -39.07 -14.67 1.01
C SER A 287 -38.24 -14.78 2.30
N ASP A 288 -37.14 -15.52 2.29
CA ASP A 288 -36.31 -15.75 3.49
C ASP A 288 -34.94 -16.35 3.12
N LEU A 289 -33.85 -15.73 3.66
CA LEU A 289 -32.49 -16.22 3.50
C LEU A 289 -32.29 -17.61 4.13
N GLY A 290 -32.87 -17.87 5.29
CA GLY A 290 -32.72 -19.14 6.01
C GLY A 290 -33.24 -20.32 5.19
N SER A 291 -34.42 -20.16 4.60
CA SER A 291 -35.02 -21.17 3.71
C SER A 291 -34.19 -21.40 2.45
N ALA A 292 -33.62 -20.34 1.88
CA ALA A 292 -32.72 -20.44 0.73
C ALA A 292 -31.44 -21.19 1.04
N LEU A 293 -30.84 -20.96 2.21
CA LEU A 293 -29.64 -21.66 2.66
C LEU A 293 -29.89 -23.14 2.94
N LYS A 294 -31.02 -23.50 3.54
CA LYS A 294 -31.43 -24.90 3.73
C LYS A 294 -31.57 -25.63 2.40
N ALA A 295 -32.27 -25.02 1.45
CA ALA A 295 -32.47 -25.63 0.10
C ALA A 295 -31.14 -25.77 -0.65
N LEU A 296 -30.20 -24.82 -0.47
CA LEU A 296 -28.85 -24.92 -1.02
C LEU A 296 -28.08 -26.09 -0.40
N GLY A 297 -28.10 -26.22 0.94
CA GLY A 297 -27.48 -27.33 1.65
C GLY A 297 -28.02 -28.69 1.17
N GLU A 298 -29.33 -28.89 1.14
CA GLU A 298 -29.97 -30.12 0.65
C GLU A 298 -29.58 -30.45 -0.79
N THR A 299 -29.51 -29.42 -1.67
CA THR A 299 -29.12 -29.60 -3.08
C THR A 299 -27.68 -30.06 -3.23
N LEU A 300 -26.79 -29.49 -2.45
CA LEU A 300 -25.34 -29.81 -2.49
C LEU A 300 -25.02 -31.09 -1.73
N ASP A 301 -25.70 -31.41 -0.64
CA ASP A 301 -25.55 -32.63 0.13
C ASP A 301 -25.70 -33.89 -0.77
N SER A 302 -26.66 -33.90 -1.66
CA SER A 302 -26.89 -34.99 -2.61
C SER A 302 -25.74 -35.19 -3.62
N ARG A 303 -24.85 -34.23 -3.77
CA ARG A 303 -23.71 -34.21 -4.70
C ARG A 303 -22.35 -34.20 -4.00
N SER A 304 -22.36 -33.96 -2.69
CA SER A 304 -21.20 -33.89 -1.83
C SER A 304 -20.79 -35.29 -1.37
N GLY A 305 -19.50 -35.53 -1.19
CA GLY A 305 -18.97 -36.72 -0.52
C GLY A 305 -19.06 -36.64 1.01
N ALA A 306 -19.37 -35.46 1.57
CA ALA A 306 -19.50 -35.17 2.98
C ALA A 306 -20.88 -34.61 3.31
N PRO A 307 -21.51 -34.97 4.47
CA PRO A 307 -22.79 -34.43 4.89
C PRO A 307 -22.72 -32.91 5.14
N ILE A 308 -23.75 -32.20 4.69
CA ILE A 308 -23.88 -30.75 4.86
C ILE A 308 -24.99 -30.44 5.86
N SER A 309 -24.64 -29.92 7.03
CA SER A 309 -25.61 -29.47 8.04
C SER A 309 -25.88 -27.98 7.94
N VAL A 310 -27.17 -27.57 8.03
CA VAL A 310 -27.56 -26.15 7.98
C VAL A 310 -28.41 -25.81 9.19
N GLU A 311 -27.87 -24.99 10.09
CA GLU A 311 -28.50 -24.53 11.31
C GLU A 311 -28.84 -23.04 11.20
N ILE A 312 -30.12 -22.70 11.35
CA ILE A 312 -30.62 -21.32 11.31
C ILE A 312 -31.15 -20.97 12.69
N ALA A 313 -30.41 -20.19 13.43
CA ALA A 313 -30.76 -19.64 14.75
C ALA A 313 -31.04 -18.13 14.65
N ALA A 314 -31.93 -17.76 13.73
CA ALA A 314 -32.26 -16.37 13.45
C ALA A 314 -33.72 -16.26 12.97
N ASP A 315 -34.59 -15.75 13.84
CA ASP A 315 -35.97 -15.49 13.51
C ASP A 315 -36.14 -14.06 12.96
N ASP A 316 -37.06 -13.86 12.02
CA ASP A 316 -37.45 -12.57 11.40
C ASP A 316 -36.26 -11.70 10.92
N LEU A 317 -35.48 -12.26 9.98
CA LEU A 317 -34.36 -11.57 9.35
C LEU A 317 -34.87 -10.54 8.32
N ARG A 318 -34.92 -9.27 8.72
CA ARG A 318 -35.19 -8.16 7.81
C ARG A 318 -33.91 -7.70 7.12
N LEU A 319 -33.51 -8.40 6.09
CA LEU A 319 -32.36 -8.04 5.24
C LEU A 319 -32.82 -7.34 3.97
N SER A 320 -31.98 -6.44 3.45
CA SER A 320 -32.20 -5.94 2.09
C SER A 320 -32.01 -7.09 1.08
N PRO A 321 -32.67 -7.05 -0.08
CA PRO A 321 -32.48 -8.06 -1.13
C PRO A 321 -31.01 -8.23 -1.53
N GLU A 322 -30.26 -7.13 -1.54
CA GLU A 322 -28.83 -7.11 -1.86
C GLU A 322 -28.02 -7.82 -0.78
N ALA A 323 -28.33 -7.58 0.50
CA ALA A 323 -27.64 -8.23 1.61
C ALA A 323 -27.93 -9.73 1.64
N ALA A 324 -29.19 -10.12 1.47
CA ALA A 324 -29.56 -11.53 1.40
C ALA A 324 -28.85 -12.26 0.24
N LEU A 325 -28.80 -11.65 -0.94
CA LEU A 325 -28.12 -12.19 -2.12
C LEU A 325 -26.61 -12.29 -1.88
N ALA A 326 -25.97 -11.28 -1.33
CA ALA A 326 -24.54 -11.28 -1.04
C ALA A 326 -24.17 -12.40 -0.06
N LEU A 327 -24.91 -12.54 1.05
CA LEU A 327 -24.71 -13.60 2.04
C LEU A 327 -24.92 -14.98 1.43
N PHE A 328 -25.99 -15.18 0.64
CA PHE A 328 -26.24 -16.43 -0.07
C PHE A 328 -25.07 -16.81 -0.99
N ARG A 329 -24.55 -15.85 -1.79
CA ARG A 329 -23.41 -16.07 -2.70
C ARG A 329 -22.12 -16.39 -1.97
N ILE A 330 -21.92 -15.81 -0.79
CA ILE A 330 -20.76 -16.14 0.03
C ILE A 330 -20.83 -17.59 0.51
N VAL A 331 -22.01 -18.04 1.01
CA VAL A 331 -22.21 -19.45 1.40
C VAL A 331 -22.05 -20.38 0.23
N GLN A 332 -22.64 -20.07 -0.91
CA GLN A 332 -22.54 -20.88 -2.12
C GLN A 332 -21.08 -21.09 -2.54
N GLU A 333 -20.28 -20.03 -2.52
CA GLU A 333 -18.85 -20.10 -2.84
C GLU A 333 -18.05 -20.86 -1.79
N ALA A 334 -18.35 -20.65 -0.49
CA ALA A 334 -17.68 -21.34 0.59
C ALA A 334 -17.97 -22.85 0.57
N LEU A 335 -19.23 -23.24 0.35
CA LEU A 335 -19.62 -24.64 0.19
C LEU A 335 -18.96 -25.28 -1.03
N HIS A 336 -18.92 -24.56 -2.16
CA HIS A 336 -18.27 -25.04 -3.37
C HIS A 336 -16.77 -25.30 -3.14
N ASN A 337 -16.09 -24.38 -2.44
CA ASN A 337 -14.69 -24.53 -2.11
C ASN A 337 -14.46 -25.72 -1.16
N ALA A 338 -15.32 -25.90 -0.16
CA ALA A 338 -15.23 -27.04 0.75
C ALA A 338 -15.42 -28.39 0.02
N ILE A 339 -16.43 -28.48 -0.85
CA ILE A 339 -16.71 -29.71 -1.62
C ILE A 339 -15.58 -30.03 -2.61
N GLN A 340 -15.01 -29.02 -3.27
CA GLN A 340 -14.01 -29.23 -4.33
C GLN A 340 -12.57 -29.37 -3.83
N HIS A 341 -12.24 -28.74 -2.69
CA HIS A 341 -10.85 -28.54 -2.32
C HIS A 341 -10.49 -28.99 -0.91
N ALA A 342 -11.48 -29.16 -0.01
CA ALA A 342 -11.16 -29.43 1.40
C ALA A 342 -10.95 -30.89 1.73
N ASP A 343 -11.49 -31.83 0.94
CA ASP A 343 -11.57 -33.27 1.28
C ASP A 343 -12.14 -33.49 2.70
N ALA A 344 -13.19 -32.70 3.00
CA ALA A 344 -13.82 -32.66 4.32
C ALA A 344 -14.70 -33.89 4.56
N SER A 345 -14.82 -34.30 5.84
CA SER A 345 -15.76 -35.36 6.25
C SER A 345 -17.10 -34.80 6.73
N GLU A 346 -17.16 -33.53 7.11
CA GLU A 346 -18.37 -32.80 7.50
C GLU A 346 -18.27 -31.34 7.12
N ILE A 347 -19.40 -30.74 6.68
CA ILE A 347 -19.53 -29.30 6.40
C ILE A 347 -20.73 -28.76 7.15
N ALA A 348 -20.55 -27.64 7.87
CA ALA A 348 -21.61 -27.00 8.65
C ALA A 348 -21.82 -25.55 8.23
N VAL A 349 -23.08 -25.16 8.00
CA VAL A 349 -23.51 -23.77 7.79
C VAL A 349 -24.33 -23.33 8.99
N ARG A 350 -23.95 -22.23 9.62
CA ARG A 350 -24.68 -21.69 10.77
C ARG A 350 -24.99 -20.21 10.56
N LEU A 351 -26.25 -19.83 10.71
CA LEU A 351 -26.71 -18.45 10.71
C LEU A 351 -27.29 -18.10 12.08
N THR A 352 -26.66 -17.14 12.77
CA THR A 352 -27.03 -16.78 14.14
C THR A 352 -27.21 -15.27 14.24
N ARG A 353 -28.33 -14.82 14.84
CA ARG A 353 -28.56 -13.41 15.14
C ARG A 353 -28.06 -13.07 16.55
N TYR A 354 -27.26 -12.02 16.63
CA TYR A 354 -26.84 -11.37 17.87
C TYR A 354 -27.55 -10.02 18.04
N PRO A 355 -27.51 -9.38 19.19
CA PRO A 355 -28.20 -8.09 19.42
C PRO A 355 -27.75 -6.96 18.50
N ASP A 356 -26.49 -6.96 18.07
CA ASP A 356 -25.82 -5.92 17.29
C ASP A 356 -25.36 -6.35 15.89
N HIS A 357 -25.40 -7.64 15.59
CA HIS A 357 -24.98 -8.17 14.30
C HIS A 357 -25.61 -9.52 13.95
N LEU A 358 -25.60 -9.85 12.67
CA LEU A 358 -25.87 -11.17 12.16
C LEU A 358 -24.56 -11.87 11.84
N ARG A 359 -24.36 -13.11 12.33
CA ARG A 359 -23.17 -13.91 12.03
C ARG A 359 -23.58 -15.12 11.19
N LEU A 360 -22.91 -15.28 10.07
CA LEU A 360 -23.00 -16.42 9.16
C LEU A 360 -21.65 -17.12 9.13
N THR A 361 -21.62 -18.43 9.38
CA THR A 361 -20.40 -19.24 9.33
C THR A 361 -20.59 -20.43 8.42
N VAL A 362 -19.55 -20.76 7.66
CA VAL A 362 -19.37 -22.02 6.95
C VAL A 362 -18.11 -22.66 7.44
N THR A 363 -18.21 -23.88 7.95
CA THR A 363 -17.07 -24.61 8.55
C THR A 363 -16.93 -25.96 7.85
N ASP A 364 -15.74 -26.31 7.45
CA ASP A 364 -15.33 -27.66 7.04
C ASP A 364 -14.22 -28.17 7.96
N ASP A 365 -14.12 -29.50 8.09
CA ASP A 365 -13.10 -30.21 8.84
C ASP A 365 -11.99 -30.76 7.92
N GLY A 366 -11.80 -30.17 6.76
CA GLY A 366 -10.89 -30.66 5.72
C GLY A 366 -9.42 -30.27 5.90
N CYS A 367 -8.67 -30.33 4.81
CA CYS A 367 -7.21 -30.11 4.82
C CYS A 367 -6.78 -28.65 5.06
N GLY A 368 -7.72 -27.69 5.07
CA GLY A 368 -7.43 -26.26 5.20
C GLY A 368 -6.73 -25.66 3.97
N ILE A 369 -6.40 -24.37 4.05
CA ILE A 369 -5.80 -23.62 2.94
C ILE A 369 -4.27 -23.52 3.13
N GLN A 370 -3.49 -24.07 2.19
CA GLN A 370 -2.04 -23.98 2.24
C GLN A 370 -1.56 -22.54 2.03
N GLY A 371 -0.78 -21.99 2.98
CA GLY A 371 -0.20 -20.64 2.90
C GLY A 371 -0.96 -19.55 3.61
N GLY A 372 -2.05 -19.87 4.31
CA GLY A 372 -2.88 -18.90 5.06
C GLY A 372 -3.80 -18.05 4.19
N ALA A 373 -4.72 -17.32 4.82
CA ALA A 373 -5.78 -16.56 4.13
C ALA A 373 -5.34 -15.16 3.64
N ASP A 374 -4.05 -14.91 3.39
CA ASP A 374 -3.53 -13.59 2.96
C ASP A 374 -3.99 -13.23 1.53
N SER A 375 -4.78 -12.16 1.44
CA SER A 375 -5.56 -11.75 0.27
C SER A 375 -4.76 -11.43 -1.00
N VAL A 376 -3.51 -10.99 -0.88
CA VAL A 376 -2.69 -10.54 -2.02
C VAL A 376 -2.11 -11.74 -2.78
N ARG A 377 -1.78 -12.83 -2.09
CA ARG A 377 -1.28 -14.05 -2.74
C ARG A 377 -2.37 -14.84 -3.46
N PHE A 378 -3.61 -14.84 -2.94
CA PHE A 378 -4.73 -15.57 -3.54
C PHE A 378 -5.14 -15.05 -4.92
N VAL A 379 -5.16 -13.71 -5.11
CA VAL A 379 -5.49 -13.11 -6.42
C VAL A 379 -4.41 -13.42 -7.47
N ALA A 380 -3.14 -13.45 -7.07
CA ALA A 380 -2.03 -13.77 -7.96
C ALA A 380 -1.99 -15.24 -8.40
N GLN A 381 -2.63 -16.14 -7.63
CA GLN A 381 -2.71 -17.59 -7.92
C GLN A 381 -4.02 -18.01 -8.60
N GLY A 382 -4.89 -17.05 -8.99
CA GLY A 382 -6.14 -17.35 -9.69
C GLY A 382 -7.31 -17.76 -8.78
N HIS A 383 -7.21 -17.62 -7.48
CA HIS A 383 -8.29 -17.91 -6.52
C HIS A 383 -9.29 -16.75 -6.43
N PHE A 384 -10.06 -16.55 -7.48
CA PHE A 384 -11.06 -15.46 -7.57
C PHE A 384 -12.23 -15.62 -6.59
N GLY A 385 -12.50 -16.81 -6.06
CA GLY A 385 -13.60 -17.08 -5.14
C GLY A 385 -13.50 -16.33 -3.83
N VAL A 386 -12.33 -16.37 -3.16
CA VAL A 386 -12.08 -15.67 -1.89
C VAL A 386 -12.15 -14.15 -2.06
N ALA A 387 -11.57 -13.63 -3.16
CA ALA A 387 -11.65 -12.20 -3.47
C ALA A 387 -13.10 -11.77 -3.72
N GLY A 388 -13.89 -12.59 -4.43
CA GLY A 388 -15.32 -12.36 -4.66
C GLY A 388 -16.17 -12.39 -3.38
N MET A 389 -15.86 -13.28 -2.44
CA MET A 389 -16.53 -13.29 -1.13
C MET A 389 -16.23 -12.01 -0.33
N ARG A 390 -14.99 -11.56 -0.29
CA ARG A 390 -14.60 -10.31 0.40
C ARG A 390 -15.26 -9.09 -0.20
N GLU A 391 -15.28 -8.99 -1.53
CA GLU A 391 -15.93 -7.88 -2.21
C GLU A 391 -17.43 -7.83 -1.94
N ARG A 392 -18.11 -8.98 -2.01
CA ARG A 392 -19.55 -9.07 -1.68
C ARG A 392 -19.85 -8.70 -0.24
N ALA A 393 -19.03 -9.12 0.71
CA ALA A 393 -19.17 -8.72 2.09
C ALA A 393 -18.97 -7.19 2.26
N SER A 394 -17.95 -6.63 1.62
CA SER A 394 -17.70 -5.18 1.65
C SER A 394 -18.83 -4.35 1.07
N MET A 395 -19.47 -4.81 -0.03
CA MET A 395 -20.59 -4.13 -0.67
C MET A 395 -21.81 -3.94 0.26
N ILE A 396 -22.01 -4.85 1.20
CA ILE A 396 -23.11 -4.80 2.18
C ILE A 396 -22.67 -4.29 3.55
N GLY A 397 -21.43 -3.77 3.67
CA GLY A 397 -20.89 -3.29 4.94
C GLY A 397 -20.57 -4.40 5.96
N ALA A 398 -20.50 -5.66 5.53
CA ALA A 398 -20.18 -6.80 6.38
C ALA A 398 -18.66 -7.03 6.47
N ARG A 399 -18.22 -7.58 7.59
CA ARG A 399 -16.86 -8.06 7.80
C ARG A 399 -16.78 -9.54 7.47
N LEU A 400 -15.87 -9.93 6.57
CA LEU A 400 -15.58 -11.33 6.26
C LEU A 400 -14.21 -11.71 6.83
N ASP A 401 -14.17 -12.79 7.59
CA ASP A 401 -12.97 -13.41 8.12
C ASP A 401 -12.87 -14.87 7.66
N ILE A 402 -11.66 -15.32 7.33
CA ILE A 402 -11.39 -16.70 6.92
C ILE A 402 -10.26 -17.21 7.80
N GLN A 403 -10.57 -18.16 8.66
CA GLN A 403 -9.63 -18.85 9.51
C GLN A 403 -9.39 -20.24 8.96
N THR A 404 -8.14 -20.62 8.85
CA THR A 404 -7.75 -21.93 8.33
C THR A 404 -6.50 -22.41 9.04
N ALA A 405 -6.46 -23.71 9.35
CA ALA A 405 -5.28 -24.37 9.85
C ALA A 405 -5.13 -25.73 9.16
N LEU A 406 -3.90 -26.10 8.84
CA LEU A 406 -3.60 -27.40 8.25
C LEU A 406 -4.14 -28.52 9.15
N GLU A 407 -4.90 -29.45 8.57
CA GLU A 407 -5.54 -30.59 9.25
C GLU A 407 -6.70 -30.24 10.23
N TYR A 408 -7.10 -28.95 10.29
CA TYR A 408 -8.22 -28.49 11.13
C TYR A 408 -9.34 -27.83 10.32
N GLY A 409 -9.22 -27.82 9.00
CA GLY A 409 -10.23 -27.29 8.08
C GLY A 409 -10.23 -25.78 7.93
N THR A 410 -11.35 -25.26 7.41
CA THR A 410 -11.55 -23.82 7.16
C THR A 410 -12.85 -23.33 7.79
N VAL A 411 -12.80 -22.13 8.36
CA VAL A 411 -13.97 -21.39 8.85
C VAL A 411 -14.08 -20.09 8.08
N VAL A 412 -15.13 -19.93 7.31
CA VAL A 412 -15.52 -18.68 6.67
C VAL A 412 -16.59 -18.02 7.55
N SER A 413 -16.32 -16.85 8.09
CA SER A 413 -17.22 -16.09 8.97
C SER A 413 -17.56 -14.75 8.38
N VAL A 414 -18.85 -14.40 8.34
CA VAL A 414 -19.35 -13.09 7.91
C VAL A 414 -20.14 -12.47 9.04
N GLU A 415 -19.80 -11.24 9.41
CA GLU A 415 -20.51 -10.42 10.40
C GLU A 415 -21.11 -9.20 9.71
N LEU A 416 -22.44 -9.12 9.70
CA LEU A 416 -23.20 -8.01 9.17
C LEU A 416 -23.79 -7.22 10.35
N PRO A 417 -23.44 -5.94 10.54
CA PRO A 417 -24.05 -5.06 11.54
C PRO A 417 -25.57 -4.93 11.30
N CYS A 418 -26.36 -4.96 12.40
CA CYS A 418 -27.83 -4.86 12.36
C CYS A 418 -28.31 -3.44 12.68
#